data_66e8454f77979bafe118b1aec04cc25f
#
_entry.id   66e8454f77979bafe118b1aec04cc25f
#
_cell.length_a   1.000
_cell.length_b   1.000
_cell.length_c   1.000
_cell.angle_alpha   90.00
_cell.angle_beta   90.00
_cell.angle_gamma   90.00
#
_symmetry.space_group_name_H-M   'P 1'
#
loop_
_entity.id
_entity.type
_entity.pdbx_description
1 polymer ?
#
loop_
_entity_poly.entity_id
_entity_poly.type
_entity_poly.pdbx_seq_one_letter_code
_entity_poly.pdbx_strand_id
1 'polypeptide(L)'
;MSSALSRRRFLGVAALNSAAALGLTTVSAPGASAAQRRAGFSPAVVIGTGYGAAVTALRLGEAGVPTVMLEMGRLWDTPADDGTVFSGMLAPDKRSMWFKTRTEAPLASFLWIDVVNRDIERYPGVLDRVGFGDMSVYVGRGVGGGSLVNGAMAVTPKRDYFEEILPEVDADEMYRTYFPRANAALGVNRIDPAWFETCESYKYARVSRRHADRAGLTTTFVPSVYDFDYLRREEAGEVPRSALASEVIYGNNHGKRSLDKTYLAAALGTGNVTIRTMSEVRAIRRQPDGTYALAVRERDDTGAEVATTELGARHLFLGAGSLGSTELLVRARETGALPELSDEVGRCWGTNGNVMFGRANHVWDVTGRTQSGMPALGIDAWDDPEHPVFAEIAPMPAGLELWVSLYLAITKNPERGHFSYDAATDSARLHWSADQGTPTIAAAKALFDKVNRANRTIYRHDLFGDTRSFENRFTYHPLGGVVLGRATDLHGRVRGYPNLYVTDGSLIPGSTGVNPFVTITALAERNVERVLAEDFA
;
A
#
# COMPACT_ATOMS: atom_id res chain seq x y z
N MET A 1 -54.03 5.64 33.19
CA MET A 1 -54.93 4.74 32.49
C MET A 1 -54.02 3.88 31.59
N SER A 2 -53.54 2.74 32.10
CA SER A 2 -54.14 1.40 32.06
C SER A 2 -54.27 0.93 30.61
N SER A 3 -53.72 -0.17 30.10
CA SER A 3 -53.35 -1.51 30.62
C SER A 3 -52.57 -2.22 29.51
N ALA A 4 -51.49 -2.90 29.70
CA ALA A 4 -51.25 -4.18 30.36
C ALA A 4 -51.69 -5.46 29.59
N LEU A 5 -50.71 -6.39 29.44
CA LEU A 5 -50.79 -7.88 29.39
C LEU A 5 -51.16 -8.51 28.01
N SER A 6 -50.57 -9.64 27.60
CA SER A 6 -50.38 -10.90 28.31
C SER A 6 -49.54 -11.90 27.50
N ARG A 7 -48.69 -12.66 28.22
CA ARG A 7 -48.03 -13.93 27.85
C ARG A 7 -49.03 -15.07 27.67
N ARG A 8 -48.61 -16.15 26.89
CA ARG A 8 -48.82 -17.58 27.17
C ARG A 8 -48.34 -18.39 25.96
N ARG A 9 -47.27 -19.18 26.04
CA ARG A 9 -47.12 -20.60 26.51
C ARG A 9 -48.16 -21.56 25.91
N PHE A 10 -47.67 -22.56 25.16
CA PHE A 10 -48.09 -23.94 25.37
C PHE A 10 -46.98 -24.94 25.04
N LEU A 11 -46.86 -25.91 25.94
CA LEU A 11 -45.98 -27.07 26.00
C LEU A 11 -46.71 -28.33 25.57
N GLY A 12 -45.93 -29.30 25.13
CA GLY A 12 -46.23 -30.74 25.33
C GLY A 12 -46.69 -31.47 24.09
N VAL A 13 -46.35 -32.68 23.79
CA VAL A 13 -46.11 -33.92 24.59
C VAL A 13 -45.35 -34.92 23.72
N ALA A 14 -44.50 -35.70 24.34
CA ALA A 14 -43.77 -36.87 23.80
C ALA A 14 -44.65 -38.13 23.73
N ALA A 15 -44.26 -39.12 22.87
CA ALA A 15 -44.39 -40.55 23.07
C ALA A 15 -43.57 -41.31 22.01
N LEU A 16 -42.67 -42.00 22.35
CA LEU A 16 -42.11 -43.33 22.62
C LEU A 16 -42.50 -44.45 21.64
N ASN A 17 -41.40 -45.15 21.22
CA ASN A 17 -41.20 -46.57 20.89
C ASN A 17 -41.43 -47.01 19.44
N SER A 18 -40.43 -47.60 18.77
CA SER A 18 -39.87 -48.93 19.01
C SER A 18 -38.65 -49.17 18.11
N ALA A 19 -37.70 -49.95 18.60
CA ALA A 19 -36.48 -50.38 17.95
C ALA A 19 -36.72 -51.36 16.80
N ALA A 20 -35.92 -51.22 15.73
CA ALA A 20 -35.47 -52.33 14.91
C ALA A 20 -34.07 -52.02 14.36
N ALA A 21 -33.09 -52.79 14.77
CA ALA A 21 -31.73 -52.77 14.27
C ALA A 21 -31.68 -53.35 12.86
N LEU A 22 -31.08 -52.61 11.93
CA LEU A 22 -30.50 -53.14 10.69
C LEU A 22 -29.44 -52.22 10.14
N GLY A 23 -28.24 -52.73 10.04
CA GLY A 23 -27.20 -52.42 9.06
C GLY A 23 -26.72 -50.99 8.96
N LEU A 24 -25.71 -50.58 9.75
CA LEU A 24 -24.84 -49.44 9.49
C LEU A 24 -24.02 -49.66 8.21
N THR A 25 -24.48 -49.13 7.08
CA THR A 25 -23.59 -48.68 6.01
C THR A 25 -23.46 -47.18 6.15
N THR A 26 -22.31 -46.74 6.64
CA THR A 26 -21.93 -45.32 6.59
C THR A 26 -21.76 -44.94 5.14
N VAL A 27 -22.80 -44.36 4.55
CA VAL A 27 -22.67 -43.57 3.33
C VAL A 27 -22.08 -42.25 3.76
N SER A 28 -20.76 -42.09 3.61
CA SER A 28 -20.10 -40.80 3.60
C SER A 28 -20.77 -39.99 2.51
N ALA A 29 -21.49 -38.94 2.89
CA ALA A 29 -21.93 -37.93 1.96
C ALA A 29 -20.67 -37.39 1.25
N PRO A 30 -20.60 -37.35 -0.09
CA PRO A 30 -19.52 -36.67 -0.78
C PRO A 30 -19.65 -35.21 -0.40
N GLY A 31 -18.60 -34.67 0.26
CA GLY A 31 -18.44 -33.24 0.42
C GLY A 31 -18.64 -32.63 -0.95
N ALA A 32 -19.57 -31.71 -1.07
CA ALA A 32 -19.78 -30.93 -2.29
C ALA A 32 -18.47 -30.18 -2.58
N SER A 33 -17.62 -30.79 -3.40
CA SER A 33 -16.53 -30.11 -4.07
C SER A 33 -17.21 -29.03 -4.90
N ALA A 34 -17.03 -27.75 -4.51
CA ALA A 34 -17.45 -26.63 -5.31
C ALA A 34 -16.88 -26.85 -6.72
N ALA A 35 -17.74 -27.06 -7.69
CA ALA A 35 -17.33 -27.39 -9.05
C ALA A 35 -16.50 -26.23 -9.57
N GLN A 36 -15.21 -26.43 -9.75
CA GLN A 36 -14.27 -25.45 -10.27
C GLN A 36 -14.70 -25.11 -11.70
N ARG A 37 -15.34 -23.95 -11.86
CA ARG A 37 -15.73 -23.47 -13.19
C ARG A 37 -14.49 -22.90 -13.87
N ARG A 38 -14.21 -23.33 -15.11
CA ARG A 38 -13.19 -22.66 -15.95
C ARG A 38 -13.68 -21.25 -16.28
N ALA A 39 -12.97 -20.23 -15.79
CA ALA A 39 -13.31 -18.82 -16.01
C ALA A 39 -12.83 -18.28 -17.37
N GLY A 40 -12.26 -19.13 -18.22
CA GLY A 40 -11.77 -18.75 -19.54
C GLY A 40 -10.24 -18.66 -19.63
N PHE A 41 -9.78 -18.05 -20.71
CA PHE A 41 -8.37 -17.84 -21.02
C PHE A 41 -8.17 -16.40 -21.49
N SER A 42 -7.05 -15.77 -21.11
CA SER A 42 -6.64 -14.45 -21.61
C SER A 42 -5.21 -14.51 -22.14
N PRO A 43 -4.89 -13.82 -23.26
CA PRO A 43 -3.52 -13.70 -23.75
C PRO A 43 -2.58 -13.13 -22.67
N ALA A 44 -3.01 -12.12 -21.92
CA ALA A 44 -2.30 -11.57 -20.78
C ALA A 44 -3.21 -11.46 -19.55
N VAL A 45 -2.67 -11.79 -18.37
CA VAL A 45 -3.30 -11.58 -17.08
C VAL A 45 -2.35 -10.77 -16.19
N VAL A 46 -2.87 -9.75 -15.53
CA VAL A 46 -2.15 -8.92 -14.55
C VAL A 46 -2.80 -9.11 -13.19
N ILE A 47 -2.03 -9.56 -12.20
CA ILE A 47 -2.50 -9.72 -10.82
C ILE A 47 -2.24 -8.43 -10.05
N GLY A 48 -3.30 -7.79 -9.55
CA GLY A 48 -3.28 -6.49 -8.89
C GLY A 48 -3.53 -5.33 -9.83
N THR A 49 -3.73 -4.14 -9.25
CA THR A 49 -3.97 -2.86 -9.93
C THR A 49 -3.13 -1.72 -9.37
N GLY A 50 -2.06 -2.03 -8.62
CA GLY A 50 -1.11 -1.06 -8.10
C GLY A 50 -0.21 -0.44 -9.19
N TYR A 51 0.77 0.34 -8.80
CA TYR A 51 1.59 1.16 -9.70
C TYR A 51 2.19 0.39 -10.89
N GLY A 52 2.92 -0.68 -10.64
CA GLY A 52 3.53 -1.46 -11.72
C GLY A 52 2.50 -2.21 -12.57
N ALA A 53 1.44 -2.74 -11.94
CA ALA A 53 0.34 -3.39 -12.64
C ALA A 53 -0.41 -2.42 -13.57
N ALA A 54 -0.64 -1.19 -13.14
CA ALA A 54 -1.34 -0.17 -13.92
C ALA A 54 -0.54 0.26 -15.16
N VAL A 55 0.79 0.43 -15.01
CA VAL A 55 1.70 0.63 -16.15
C VAL A 55 1.62 -0.54 -17.12
N THR A 56 1.76 -1.77 -16.60
CA THR A 56 1.72 -3.00 -17.40
C THR A 56 0.43 -3.08 -18.20
N ALA A 57 -0.70 -2.86 -17.58
CA ALA A 57 -2.00 -2.90 -18.24
C ALA A 57 -2.13 -1.84 -19.35
N LEU A 58 -1.67 -0.61 -19.09
CA LEU A 58 -1.69 0.45 -20.10
C LEU A 58 -0.85 0.08 -21.31
N ARG A 59 0.41 -0.35 -21.10
CA ARG A 59 1.32 -0.66 -22.21
C ARG A 59 0.86 -1.88 -23.02
N LEU A 60 0.33 -2.93 -22.36
CA LEU A 60 -0.31 -4.07 -23.03
C LEU A 60 -1.53 -3.63 -23.84
N GLY A 61 -2.40 -2.78 -23.25
CA GLY A 61 -3.58 -2.27 -23.92
C GLY A 61 -3.25 -1.43 -25.17
N GLU A 62 -2.25 -0.55 -25.08
CA GLU A 62 -1.74 0.25 -26.21
C GLU A 62 -1.13 -0.64 -27.32
N ALA A 63 -0.50 -1.77 -26.94
CA ALA A 63 0.00 -2.77 -27.88
C ALA A 63 -1.10 -3.67 -28.48
N GLY A 64 -2.37 -3.44 -28.14
CA GLY A 64 -3.51 -4.23 -28.63
C GLY A 64 -3.63 -5.62 -28.01
N VAL A 65 -2.97 -5.90 -26.87
CA VAL A 65 -3.00 -7.19 -26.20
C VAL A 65 -4.23 -7.30 -25.28
N PRO A 66 -5.17 -8.24 -25.54
CA PRO A 66 -6.29 -8.47 -24.63
C PRO A 66 -5.79 -8.86 -23.24
N THR A 67 -6.14 -8.05 -22.24
CA THR A 67 -5.60 -8.15 -20.89
C THR A 67 -6.71 -8.16 -19.85
N VAL A 68 -6.64 -9.12 -18.93
CA VAL A 68 -7.51 -9.18 -17.74
C VAL A 68 -6.68 -8.82 -16.50
N MET A 69 -7.10 -7.82 -15.77
CA MET A 69 -6.57 -7.51 -14.43
C MET A 69 -7.44 -8.16 -13.35
N LEU A 70 -6.80 -8.71 -12.32
CA LEU A 70 -7.48 -9.30 -11.16
C LEU A 70 -7.15 -8.47 -9.91
N GLU A 71 -8.14 -7.81 -9.34
CA GLU A 71 -8.00 -7.01 -8.12
C GLU A 71 -8.79 -7.65 -6.97
N MET A 72 -8.13 -7.88 -5.85
CA MET A 72 -8.78 -8.47 -4.69
C MET A 72 -9.74 -7.54 -3.97
N GLY A 73 -9.52 -6.22 -4.07
CA GLY A 73 -10.38 -5.20 -3.52
C GLY A 73 -11.44 -4.73 -4.51
N ARG A 74 -12.22 -3.75 -4.10
CA ARG A 74 -13.31 -3.22 -4.90
C ARG A 74 -12.91 -2.00 -5.74
N LEU A 75 -13.75 -1.62 -6.68
CA LEU A 75 -13.71 -0.32 -7.33
C LEU A 75 -14.33 0.72 -6.40
N TRP A 76 -13.63 1.83 -6.20
CA TRP A 76 -14.05 2.93 -5.33
C TRP A 76 -14.54 4.11 -6.17
N ASP A 77 -15.76 4.00 -6.72
CA ASP A 77 -16.38 4.98 -7.63
C ASP A 77 -17.81 5.37 -7.23
N THR A 78 -18.41 4.62 -6.32
CA THR A 78 -19.81 4.81 -5.94
C THR A 78 -19.89 5.47 -4.56
N PRO A 79 -20.44 6.69 -4.47
CA PRO A 79 -20.66 7.36 -3.20
C PRO A 79 -21.64 6.60 -2.29
N ALA A 80 -21.40 6.65 -0.98
CA ALA A 80 -22.33 6.18 0.03
C ALA A 80 -23.43 7.24 0.30
N ASP A 81 -24.32 6.97 1.27
CA ASP A 81 -25.44 7.86 1.62
C ASP A 81 -25.00 9.27 2.08
N ASP A 82 -23.78 9.39 2.56
CA ASP A 82 -23.16 10.66 2.94
C ASP A 82 -22.60 11.46 1.74
N GLY A 83 -22.74 10.94 0.53
CA GLY A 83 -22.24 11.53 -0.71
C GLY A 83 -20.72 11.38 -0.92
N THR A 84 -20.01 10.62 -0.06
CA THR A 84 -18.57 10.39 -0.17
C THR A 84 -18.26 8.95 -0.57
N VAL A 85 -17.17 8.75 -1.33
CA VAL A 85 -16.66 7.42 -1.69
C VAL A 85 -15.82 6.84 -0.56
N PHE A 86 -14.98 7.66 0.04
CA PHE A 86 -14.07 7.27 1.13
C PHE A 86 -14.50 7.90 2.45
N SER A 87 -14.26 7.20 3.55
CA SER A 87 -14.51 7.73 4.88
C SER A 87 -13.39 8.66 5.36
N GLY A 88 -13.72 9.69 6.14
CA GLY A 88 -12.73 10.57 6.77
C GLY A 88 -11.99 9.90 7.92
N MET A 89 -10.76 10.35 8.20
CA MET A 89 -9.94 9.80 9.30
C MET A 89 -10.52 10.12 10.70
N LEU A 90 -11.26 11.21 10.85
CA LEU A 90 -11.83 11.61 12.14
C LEU A 90 -13.13 10.85 12.49
N ALA A 91 -13.84 10.38 11.47
CA ALA A 91 -15.07 9.61 11.60
C ALA A 91 -15.03 8.42 10.63
N PRO A 92 -14.10 7.47 10.84
CA PRO A 92 -13.98 6.32 9.96
C PRO A 92 -15.19 5.39 10.13
N ASP A 93 -15.62 4.79 9.01
CA ASP A 93 -16.66 3.78 8.95
C ASP A 93 -16.15 2.48 8.30
N LYS A 94 -17.06 1.59 7.93
CA LYS A 94 -16.75 0.29 7.32
C LYS A 94 -15.87 0.37 6.06
N ARG A 95 -15.86 1.50 5.35
CA ARG A 95 -15.06 1.73 4.14
C ARG A 95 -13.57 1.87 4.42
N SER A 96 -13.18 2.11 5.69
CA SER A 96 -11.81 2.41 6.08
C SER A 96 -10.88 1.19 6.08
N MET A 97 -11.26 0.08 6.72
CA MET A 97 -10.36 -1.06 6.95
C MET A 97 -10.86 -2.36 6.33
N TRP A 98 -9.94 -3.10 5.72
CA TRP A 98 -10.17 -4.37 5.03
C TRP A 98 -10.59 -5.49 5.99
N PHE A 99 -11.89 -5.82 5.98
CA PHE A 99 -12.51 -6.87 6.81
C PHE A 99 -12.17 -6.83 8.31
N LYS A 100 -11.92 -5.63 8.85
CA LYS A 100 -11.74 -5.40 10.29
C LYS A 100 -13.04 -4.94 10.94
N THR A 101 -13.11 -5.13 12.27
CA THR A 101 -14.22 -4.63 13.11
C THR A 101 -13.84 -3.39 13.91
N ARG A 102 -12.58 -2.96 13.80
CA ARG A 102 -12.02 -1.74 14.39
C ARG A 102 -10.97 -1.18 13.45
N THR A 103 -10.86 0.14 13.40
CA THR A 103 -9.75 0.79 12.69
C THR A 103 -8.43 0.59 13.45
N GLU A 104 -7.33 0.53 12.71
CA GLU A 104 -5.99 0.25 13.24
C GLU A 104 -4.99 1.26 12.68
N ALA A 105 -5.29 2.57 12.83
CA ALA A 105 -4.37 3.63 12.43
C ALA A 105 -3.11 3.61 13.33
N PRO A 106 -1.90 3.73 12.78
CA PRO A 106 -0.67 3.61 13.57
C PRO A 106 -0.43 4.80 14.50
N LEU A 107 -0.86 6.00 14.10
CA LEU A 107 -0.85 7.21 14.92
C LEU A 107 -2.25 7.40 15.49
N ALA A 108 -2.50 6.90 16.69
CA ALA A 108 -3.84 6.83 17.25
C ALA A 108 -3.95 7.39 18.67
N SER A 109 -2.83 7.63 19.36
CA SER A 109 -2.84 7.95 20.79
C SER A 109 -2.55 9.41 21.07
N PHE A 110 -3.21 9.91 22.10
CA PHE A 110 -2.91 11.16 22.77
C PHE A 110 -2.90 10.90 24.28
N LEU A 111 -1.82 11.25 24.96
CA LEU A 111 -1.57 10.91 26.36
C LEU A 111 -1.80 9.41 26.64
N TRP A 112 -1.29 8.55 25.74
CA TRP A 112 -1.40 7.07 25.77
C TRP A 112 -2.82 6.50 25.66
N ILE A 113 -3.83 7.33 25.46
CA ILE A 113 -5.21 6.91 25.23
C ILE A 113 -5.48 6.91 23.72
N ASP A 114 -5.97 5.80 23.19
CA ASP A 114 -6.41 5.72 21.80
C ASP A 114 -7.63 6.63 21.57
N VAL A 115 -7.43 7.71 20.83
CA VAL A 115 -8.46 8.73 20.56
C VAL A 115 -8.91 8.74 19.10
N VAL A 116 -8.29 7.92 18.24
CA VAL A 116 -8.51 7.92 16.79
C VAL A 116 -9.27 6.68 16.34
N ASN A 117 -8.86 5.48 16.80
CA ASN A 117 -9.47 4.24 16.33
C ASN A 117 -10.90 4.06 16.83
N ARG A 118 -11.77 3.54 15.95
CA ARG A 118 -13.20 3.34 16.18
C ARG A 118 -13.62 1.94 15.80
N ASP A 119 -14.66 1.43 16.46
CA ASP A 119 -15.34 0.22 16.03
C ASP A 119 -16.11 0.51 14.74
N ILE A 120 -16.03 -0.41 13.80
CA ILE A 120 -16.61 -0.32 12.46
C ILE A 120 -17.29 -1.65 12.09
N GLU A 121 -18.24 -1.59 11.16
CA GLU A 121 -18.80 -2.79 10.54
C GLU A 121 -17.74 -3.46 9.65
N ARG A 122 -17.72 -4.80 9.64
CA ARG A 122 -16.84 -5.57 8.79
C ARG A 122 -17.23 -5.44 7.32
N TYR A 123 -16.28 -4.97 6.48
CA TYR A 123 -16.50 -4.65 5.09
C TYR A 123 -15.18 -4.69 4.32
N PRO A 124 -15.17 -4.88 2.99
CA PRO A 124 -13.93 -4.76 2.19
C PRO A 124 -13.48 -3.30 2.06
N GLY A 125 -12.97 -2.73 3.18
CA GLY A 125 -12.45 -1.37 3.27
C GLY A 125 -11.17 -1.18 2.48
N VAL A 126 -10.77 0.10 2.30
CA VAL A 126 -9.68 0.48 1.38
C VAL A 126 -8.28 0.20 1.93
N LEU A 127 -8.09 0.21 3.25
CA LEU A 127 -6.78 0.01 3.90
C LEU A 127 -6.74 -1.34 4.62
N ASP A 128 -5.67 -2.09 4.40
CA ASP A 128 -5.39 -3.31 5.14
C ASP A 128 -4.13 -3.15 6.00
N ARG A 129 -4.15 -3.72 7.20
CA ARG A 129 -2.98 -3.89 8.05
C ARG A 129 -2.68 -5.39 8.16
N VAL A 130 -1.59 -5.79 7.50
CA VAL A 130 -1.09 -7.17 7.54
C VAL A 130 -0.04 -7.27 8.63
N GLY A 131 -0.28 -8.10 9.63
CA GLY A 131 0.62 -8.29 10.79
C GLY A 131 1.56 -9.48 10.59
N PHE A 132 2.84 -9.28 10.90
CA PHE A 132 3.88 -10.31 10.91
C PHE A 132 4.65 -10.21 12.24
N GLY A 133 4.06 -10.73 13.32
CA GLY A 133 4.65 -10.58 14.65
C GLY A 133 4.79 -9.10 15.04
N ASP A 134 6.04 -8.62 15.18
CA ASP A 134 6.32 -7.24 15.56
C ASP A 134 6.24 -6.24 14.41
N MET A 135 6.10 -6.69 13.14
CA MET A 135 6.02 -5.83 11.97
C MET A 135 4.59 -5.79 11.42
N SER A 136 4.11 -4.60 11.16
CA SER A 136 2.84 -4.35 10.47
C SER A 136 3.09 -3.70 9.11
N VAL A 137 2.41 -4.20 8.08
CA VAL A 137 2.50 -3.62 6.73
C VAL A 137 1.14 -3.10 6.33
N TYR A 138 1.07 -1.81 6.01
CA TYR A 138 -0.16 -1.20 5.52
C TYR A 138 -0.18 -1.22 4.00
N VAL A 139 -1.28 -1.71 3.44
CA VAL A 139 -1.48 -1.86 2.00
C VAL A 139 -2.86 -1.37 1.56
N GLY A 140 -2.93 -0.73 0.41
CA GLY A 140 -4.21 -0.35 -0.20
C GLY A 140 -4.90 -1.55 -0.85
N ARG A 141 -6.22 -1.69 -0.63
CA ARG A 141 -7.08 -2.72 -1.22
C ARG A 141 -8.13 -2.06 -2.10
N GLY A 142 -8.07 -2.30 -3.39
CA GLY A 142 -8.98 -1.75 -4.37
C GLY A 142 -8.30 -1.36 -5.66
N VAL A 143 -9.10 -1.03 -6.66
CA VAL A 143 -8.62 -0.61 -7.97
C VAL A 143 -7.79 0.67 -7.85
N GLY A 144 -6.47 0.54 -8.05
CA GLY A 144 -5.47 1.58 -7.81
C GLY A 144 -4.49 1.27 -6.68
N GLY A 145 -4.75 0.24 -5.85
CA GLY A 145 -3.85 -0.24 -4.80
C GLY A 145 -3.38 0.88 -3.87
N GLY A 146 -2.07 0.95 -3.61
CA GLY A 146 -1.46 1.94 -2.72
C GLY A 146 -1.70 3.40 -3.09
N SER A 147 -2.04 3.71 -4.37
CA SER A 147 -2.35 5.07 -4.80
C SER A 147 -3.59 5.66 -4.13
N LEU A 148 -4.50 4.81 -3.67
CA LEU A 148 -5.72 5.23 -2.96
C LEU A 148 -5.41 5.79 -1.57
N VAL A 149 -4.41 5.21 -0.87
CA VAL A 149 -4.19 5.39 0.58
C VAL A 149 -2.89 6.12 0.94
N ASN A 150 -2.05 6.48 -0.03
CA ASN A 150 -0.78 7.17 0.23
C ASN A 150 -0.92 8.69 0.42
N GLY A 151 0.12 9.32 0.98
CA GLY A 151 0.21 10.77 1.18
C GLY A 151 0.57 11.59 -0.07
N ALA A 152 0.51 10.98 -1.27
CA ALA A 152 0.70 11.62 -2.57
C ALA A 152 2.12 12.16 -2.89
N MET A 153 3.12 12.00 -2.03
CA MET A 153 4.48 12.55 -2.23
C MET A 153 5.23 11.80 -3.34
N ALA A 154 5.47 12.47 -4.47
CA ALA A 154 6.01 11.89 -5.71
C ALA A 154 7.51 12.19 -5.85
N VAL A 155 8.32 11.71 -4.92
CA VAL A 155 9.75 12.00 -4.90
C VAL A 155 10.53 11.01 -5.77
N THR A 156 11.34 11.54 -6.69
CA THR A 156 12.33 10.75 -7.44
C THR A 156 13.55 10.54 -6.54
N PRO A 157 14.09 9.30 -6.43
CA PRO A 157 15.27 9.04 -5.60
C PRO A 157 16.49 9.84 -6.06
N LYS A 158 17.46 10.05 -5.18
CA LYS A 158 18.77 10.56 -5.57
C LYS A 158 19.49 9.55 -6.46
N ARG A 159 20.17 10.05 -7.49
CA ARG A 159 20.75 9.21 -8.53
C ARG A 159 21.82 8.25 -7.98
N ASP A 160 22.72 8.76 -7.14
CA ASP A 160 23.79 7.97 -6.51
C ASP A 160 23.24 6.81 -5.68
N TYR A 161 22.15 7.05 -4.93
CA TYR A 161 21.52 5.98 -4.18
C TYR A 161 20.72 5.00 -5.06
N PHE A 162 20.12 5.48 -6.14
CA PHE A 162 19.51 4.60 -7.13
C PHE A 162 20.54 3.66 -7.76
N GLU A 163 21.71 4.18 -8.15
CA GLU A 163 22.84 3.41 -8.69
C GLU A 163 23.39 2.41 -7.67
N GLU A 164 23.37 2.75 -6.37
CA GLU A 164 23.78 1.83 -5.29
C GLU A 164 22.82 0.64 -5.14
N ILE A 165 21.51 0.89 -5.15
CA ILE A 165 20.51 -0.17 -4.91
C ILE A 165 20.19 -1.02 -6.14
N LEU A 166 20.34 -0.48 -7.33
CA LEU A 166 20.06 -1.13 -8.61
C LEU A 166 21.24 -0.90 -9.60
N PRO A 167 22.43 -1.36 -9.26
CA PRO A 167 23.67 -1.03 -10.02
C PRO A 167 23.67 -1.56 -11.46
N GLU A 168 22.85 -2.57 -11.76
CA GLU A 168 22.76 -3.16 -13.11
C GLU A 168 21.69 -2.47 -13.98
N VAL A 169 20.94 -1.49 -13.44
CA VAL A 169 19.96 -0.71 -14.18
C VAL A 169 20.60 0.59 -14.66
N ASP A 170 20.52 0.88 -15.94
CA ASP A 170 21.06 2.11 -16.51
C ASP A 170 20.35 3.35 -15.91
N ALA A 171 21.07 4.05 -15.02
CA ALA A 171 20.56 5.24 -14.37
C ALA A 171 20.36 6.40 -15.36
N ASP A 172 21.20 6.52 -16.39
CA ASP A 172 21.03 7.55 -17.45
C ASP A 172 19.70 7.37 -18.18
N GLU A 173 19.36 6.14 -18.53
CA GLU A 173 18.08 5.81 -19.14
C GLU A 173 16.90 6.13 -18.21
N MET A 174 17.01 5.74 -16.95
CA MET A 174 15.98 5.99 -15.94
C MET A 174 15.70 7.48 -15.73
N TYR A 175 16.77 8.28 -15.52
CA TYR A 175 16.61 9.71 -15.20
C TYR A 175 16.29 10.58 -16.40
N ARG A 176 16.67 10.15 -17.62
CA ARG A 176 16.34 10.90 -18.85
C ARG A 176 15.00 10.52 -19.46
N THR A 177 14.54 9.27 -19.26
CA THR A 177 13.36 8.75 -19.94
C THR A 177 12.26 8.33 -18.99
N TYR A 178 12.51 7.35 -18.10
CA TYR A 178 11.42 6.67 -17.40
C TYR A 178 10.93 7.41 -16.17
N PHE A 179 11.76 8.06 -15.37
CA PHE A 179 11.28 8.95 -14.30
C PHE A 179 10.47 10.14 -14.83
N PRO A 180 10.90 10.88 -15.87
CA PRO A 180 10.07 11.92 -16.49
C PRO A 180 8.75 11.39 -17.03
N ARG A 181 8.74 10.23 -17.72
CA ARG A 181 7.53 9.58 -18.25
C ARG A 181 6.56 9.23 -17.12
N ALA A 182 7.04 8.57 -16.07
CA ALA A 182 6.24 8.20 -14.90
C ALA A 182 5.63 9.43 -14.22
N ASN A 183 6.44 10.46 -13.96
CA ASN A 183 5.97 11.70 -13.34
C ASN A 183 4.89 12.41 -14.18
N ALA A 184 5.06 12.46 -15.50
CA ALA A 184 4.09 13.07 -16.41
C ALA A 184 2.76 12.29 -16.41
N ALA A 185 2.81 10.97 -16.54
CA ALA A 185 1.61 10.12 -16.57
C ALA A 185 0.87 10.07 -15.23
N LEU A 186 1.59 10.17 -14.10
CA LEU A 186 1.00 10.29 -12.77
C LEU A 186 0.43 11.69 -12.50
N GLY A 187 0.70 12.68 -13.36
CA GLY A 187 0.26 14.06 -13.19
C GLY A 187 0.93 14.76 -12.02
N VAL A 188 2.23 14.47 -11.79
CA VAL A 188 3.01 15.07 -10.71
C VAL A 188 3.09 16.59 -10.87
N ASN A 189 2.82 17.31 -9.80
CA ASN A 189 2.86 18.76 -9.74
C ASN A 189 3.55 19.25 -8.46
N ARG A 190 3.81 20.56 -8.37
CA ARG A 190 4.49 21.19 -7.23
C ARG A 190 3.63 22.30 -6.67
N ILE A 191 3.72 22.51 -5.36
CA ILE A 191 3.10 23.65 -4.70
C ILE A 191 3.76 24.96 -5.17
N ASP A 192 2.96 26.01 -5.34
CA ASP A 192 3.47 27.36 -5.53
C ASP A 192 4.14 27.85 -4.24
N PRO A 193 5.46 28.17 -4.23
CA PRO A 193 6.14 28.62 -3.03
C PRO A 193 5.57 29.92 -2.44
N ALA A 194 5.06 30.85 -3.25
CA ALA A 194 4.48 32.08 -2.74
C ALA A 194 3.15 31.83 -2.02
N TRP A 195 2.31 30.95 -2.56
CA TRP A 195 1.08 30.54 -1.90
C TRP A 195 1.37 29.73 -0.62
N PHE A 196 2.37 28.84 -0.62
CA PHE A 196 2.78 28.08 0.57
C PHE A 196 3.11 29.00 1.75
N GLU A 197 3.72 30.19 1.53
CA GLU A 197 4.08 31.12 2.61
C GLU A 197 2.86 31.72 3.30
N THR A 198 1.74 31.84 2.62
CA THR A 198 0.52 32.49 3.13
C THR A 198 -0.59 31.50 3.51
N CYS A 199 -0.54 30.30 2.97
CA CYS A 199 -1.57 29.27 3.16
C CYS A 199 -1.61 28.78 4.61
N GLU A 200 -2.75 28.90 5.29
CA GLU A 200 -2.90 28.51 6.70
C GLU A 200 -2.78 26.98 6.88
N SER A 201 -3.24 26.19 5.93
CA SER A 201 -3.20 24.73 6.00
C SER A 201 -1.79 24.13 5.95
N TYR A 202 -0.75 24.92 5.59
CA TYR A 202 0.67 24.56 5.66
C TYR A 202 1.45 25.24 6.79
N LYS A 203 0.78 25.84 7.75
CA LYS A 203 1.44 26.47 8.91
C LYS A 203 2.31 25.47 9.69
N TYR A 204 1.87 24.23 9.84
CA TYR A 204 2.66 23.16 10.47
C TYR A 204 4.00 22.92 9.75
N ALA A 205 3.99 22.94 8.43
CA ALA A 205 5.18 22.72 7.62
C ALA A 205 6.14 23.92 7.72
N ARG A 206 5.62 25.17 7.76
CA ARG A 206 6.44 26.36 7.99
C ARG A 206 7.05 26.39 9.41
N VAL A 207 6.34 25.91 10.43
CA VAL A 207 6.90 25.74 11.78
C VAL A 207 8.06 24.74 11.75
N SER A 208 7.86 23.60 11.13
CA SER A 208 8.90 22.57 11.02
C SER A 208 10.10 23.04 10.20
N ARG A 209 9.89 23.82 9.12
CA ARG A 209 10.96 24.44 8.34
C ARG A 209 11.80 25.39 9.20
N ARG A 210 11.16 26.31 9.94
CA ARG A 210 11.90 27.21 10.85
C ARG A 210 12.73 26.45 11.90
N HIS A 211 12.21 25.30 12.38
CA HIS A 211 12.95 24.46 13.31
C HIS A 211 14.14 23.76 12.64
N ALA A 212 14.01 23.33 11.40
CA ALA A 212 15.11 22.79 10.60
C ALA A 212 16.17 23.84 10.30
N ASP A 213 15.76 25.04 9.86
CA ASP A 213 16.66 26.17 9.56
C ASP A 213 17.52 26.56 10.77
N ARG A 214 16.93 26.64 11.99
CA ARG A 214 17.67 26.90 13.24
C ARG A 214 18.70 25.81 13.56
N ALA A 215 18.45 24.58 13.09
CA ALA A 215 19.37 23.46 13.25
C ALA A 215 20.42 23.38 12.12
N GLY A 216 20.41 24.31 11.16
CA GLY A 216 21.30 24.32 10.01
C GLY A 216 20.98 23.23 8.99
N LEU A 217 19.71 22.80 8.90
CA LEU A 217 19.24 21.76 7.97
C LEU A 217 18.47 22.36 6.80
N THR A 218 18.60 21.74 5.64
CA THR A 218 17.90 22.15 4.41
C THR A 218 16.52 21.49 4.33
N THR A 219 15.51 22.28 3.93
CA THR A 219 14.20 21.76 3.56
C THR A 219 13.97 21.91 2.06
N THR A 220 13.25 20.96 1.47
CA THR A 220 12.91 20.97 0.04
C THR A 220 11.42 20.81 -0.17
N PHE A 221 10.87 21.51 -1.17
CA PHE A 221 9.51 21.26 -1.63
C PHE A 221 9.44 19.91 -2.33
N VAL A 222 8.47 19.10 -1.93
CA VAL A 222 8.26 17.78 -2.52
C VAL A 222 7.18 17.85 -3.60
N PRO A 223 7.40 17.15 -4.74
CA PRO A 223 6.35 16.98 -5.74
C PRO A 223 5.21 16.09 -5.22
N SER A 224 4.03 16.23 -5.79
CA SER A 224 2.83 15.52 -5.35
C SER A 224 1.98 15.06 -6.54
N VAL A 225 1.26 13.96 -6.34
CA VAL A 225 0.13 13.54 -7.19
C VAL A 225 -1.22 14.05 -6.68
N TYR A 226 -1.22 14.88 -5.63
CA TYR A 226 -2.39 15.68 -5.28
C TYR A 226 -2.36 16.98 -6.08
N ASP A 227 -3.50 17.41 -6.59
CA ASP A 227 -3.63 18.65 -7.35
C ASP A 227 -3.57 19.87 -6.42
N PHE A 228 -2.48 20.62 -6.45
CA PHE A 228 -2.32 21.80 -5.60
C PHE A 228 -3.23 22.98 -6.03
N ASP A 229 -3.69 23.04 -7.28
CA ASP A 229 -4.71 24.01 -7.68
C ASP A 229 -6.07 23.66 -7.11
N TYR A 230 -6.39 22.35 -7.03
CA TYR A 230 -7.58 21.88 -6.31
C TYR A 230 -7.50 22.24 -4.83
N LEU A 231 -6.35 22.00 -4.17
CA LEU A 231 -6.13 22.34 -2.76
C LEU A 231 -6.27 23.83 -2.48
N ARG A 232 -5.78 24.70 -3.38
CA ARG A 232 -5.96 26.16 -3.27
C ARG A 232 -7.45 26.52 -3.27
N ARG A 233 -8.24 25.88 -4.12
CA ARG A 233 -9.69 26.06 -4.18
C ARG A 233 -10.42 25.47 -2.97
N GLU A 234 -9.91 24.38 -2.37
CA GLU A 234 -10.40 23.88 -1.07
C GLU A 234 -10.22 24.92 0.03
N GLU A 235 -9.05 25.56 0.10
CA GLU A 235 -8.76 26.58 1.10
C GLU A 235 -9.63 27.84 0.90
N ALA A 236 -9.90 28.19 -0.36
CA ALA A 236 -10.81 29.29 -0.70
C ALA A 236 -12.30 28.94 -0.46
N GLY A 237 -12.63 27.69 -0.19
CA GLY A 237 -14.01 27.23 -0.01
C GLY A 237 -14.81 27.11 -1.30
N GLU A 238 -14.15 27.05 -2.45
CA GLU A 238 -14.75 26.99 -3.79
C GLU A 238 -15.13 25.56 -4.21
N VAL A 239 -14.55 24.56 -3.59
CA VAL A 239 -14.75 23.13 -3.90
C VAL A 239 -14.88 22.31 -2.62
N PRO A 240 -15.44 21.09 -2.69
CA PRO A 240 -15.48 20.17 -1.55
C PRO A 240 -14.08 19.89 -0.99
N ARG A 241 -13.99 19.82 0.33
CA ARG A 241 -12.73 19.53 1.02
C ARG A 241 -12.41 18.03 0.94
N SER A 242 -11.11 17.73 0.80
CA SER A 242 -10.54 16.39 0.87
C SER A 242 -9.23 16.44 1.64
N ALA A 243 -8.16 17.05 1.11
CA ALA A 243 -6.93 17.21 1.87
C ALA A 243 -7.13 18.03 3.16
N LEU A 244 -8.02 19.03 3.14
CA LEU A 244 -8.37 19.85 4.30
C LEU A 244 -9.46 19.23 5.21
N ALA A 245 -9.97 18.06 4.82
CA ALA A 245 -10.86 17.23 5.64
C ALA A 245 -10.12 16.08 6.35
N SER A 246 -8.78 16.11 6.39
CA SER A 246 -7.93 15.04 6.95
C SER A 246 -8.13 13.70 6.25
N GLU A 247 -8.42 13.70 4.95
CA GLU A 247 -8.49 12.50 4.14
C GLU A 247 -7.09 12.13 3.64
N VAL A 248 -6.59 10.95 3.99
CA VAL A 248 -5.28 10.42 3.58
C VAL A 248 -5.32 8.90 3.48
N ILE A 249 -5.17 8.21 4.64
CA ILE A 249 -4.95 6.75 4.68
C ILE A 249 -6.20 5.92 4.38
N TYR A 250 -7.39 6.51 4.45
CA TYR A 250 -8.64 5.86 4.07
C TYR A 250 -9.15 6.33 2.69
N GLY A 251 -8.27 6.93 1.89
CA GLY A 251 -8.58 7.47 0.57
C GLY A 251 -8.82 8.98 0.58
N ASN A 252 -8.95 9.54 -0.62
CA ASN A 252 -9.28 10.94 -0.86
C ASN A 252 -10.45 11.03 -1.82
N ASN A 253 -11.49 11.74 -1.41
CA ASN A 253 -12.67 11.93 -2.26
C ASN A 253 -12.39 12.83 -3.46
N HIS A 254 -11.50 13.80 -3.32
CA HIS A 254 -11.18 14.78 -4.35
C HIS A 254 -9.69 15.10 -4.43
N GLY A 255 -9.28 15.74 -5.50
CA GLY A 255 -7.96 16.36 -5.69
C GLY A 255 -6.79 15.39 -5.92
N LYS A 256 -6.89 14.13 -5.49
CA LYS A 256 -5.83 13.14 -5.66
C LYS A 256 -5.90 12.46 -7.03
N ARG A 257 -4.78 12.45 -7.75
CA ARG A 257 -4.60 11.78 -9.04
C ARG A 257 -4.14 10.34 -8.83
N SER A 258 -5.04 9.51 -8.25
CA SER A 258 -4.81 8.08 -8.04
C SER A 258 -4.84 7.31 -9.36
N LEU A 259 -4.36 6.07 -9.35
CA LEU A 259 -4.19 5.27 -10.58
C LEU A 259 -5.50 4.99 -11.31
N ASP A 260 -6.62 4.87 -10.59
CA ASP A 260 -7.96 4.75 -11.17
C ASP A 260 -8.32 5.94 -12.07
N LYS A 261 -7.77 7.12 -11.80
CA LYS A 261 -7.98 8.37 -12.55
C LYS A 261 -6.87 8.66 -13.59
N THR A 262 -5.79 7.91 -13.58
CA THR A 262 -4.62 8.11 -14.45
C THR A 262 -4.34 6.87 -15.29
N TYR A 263 -3.34 6.07 -14.95
CA TYR A 263 -2.92 4.90 -15.71
C TYR A 263 -4.05 3.89 -16.00
N LEU A 264 -4.87 3.57 -15.01
CA LEU A 264 -5.94 2.59 -15.19
C LEU A 264 -7.08 3.14 -16.05
N ALA A 265 -7.43 4.42 -15.89
CA ALA A 265 -8.39 5.07 -16.79
C ALA A 265 -7.91 5.05 -18.25
N ALA A 266 -6.62 5.35 -18.48
CA ALA A 266 -6.02 5.28 -19.80
C ALA A 266 -5.98 3.82 -20.34
N ALA A 267 -5.63 2.84 -19.50
CA ALA A 267 -5.62 1.43 -19.87
C ALA A 267 -7.00 0.92 -20.30
N LEU A 268 -8.03 1.23 -19.52
CA LEU A 268 -9.42 0.91 -19.86
C LEU A 268 -9.88 1.61 -21.14
N GLY A 269 -9.42 2.85 -21.37
CA GLY A 269 -9.69 3.63 -22.57
C GLY A 269 -9.14 3.02 -23.86
N THR A 270 -8.18 2.10 -23.81
CA THR A 270 -7.68 1.36 -24.99
C THR A 270 -8.69 0.35 -25.53
N GLY A 271 -9.69 -0.05 -24.74
CA GLY A 271 -10.65 -1.11 -25.08
C GLY A 271 -10.10 -2.54 -25.00
N ASN A 272 -8.81 -2.72 -24.72
CA ASN A 272 -8.15 -4.04 -24.63
C ASN A 272 -7.98 -4.54 -23.20
N VAL A 273 -8.29 -3.73 -22.18
CA VAL A 273 -8.08 -4.03 -20.76
C VAL A 273 -9.42 -4.13 -20.04
N THR A 274 -9.57 -5.16 -19.22
CA THR A 274 -10.70 -5.32 -18.30
C THR A 274 -10.20 -5.56 -16.86
N ILE A 275 -10.93 -5.08 -15.86
CA ILE A 275 -10.61 -5.29 -14.44
C ILE A 275 -11.74 -6.12 -13.81
N ARG A 276 -11.36 -7.22 -13.14
CA ARG A 276 -12.24 -8.00 -12.26
C ARG A 276 -11.90 -7.66 -10.82
N THR A 277 -12.84 -7.05 -10.13
CA THR A 277 -12.72 -6.69 -8.71
C THR A 277 -13.16 -7.84 -7.81
N MET A 278 -12.86 -7.77 -6.51
CA MET A 278 -13.17 -8.79 -5.50
C MET A 278 -12.70 -10.19 -5.91
N SER A 279 -11.59 -10.25 -6.68
CA SER A 279 -11.03 -11.43 -7.34
C SER A 279 -9.61 -11.68 -6.82
N GLU A 280 -9.50 -12.49 -5.77
CA GLU A 280 -8.23 -12.80 -5.11
C GLU A 280 -7.56 -14.02 -5.76
N VAL A 281 -6.36 -13.85 -6.32
CA VAL A 281 -5.56 -14.98 -6.81
C VAL A 281 -4.91 -15.69 -5.62
N ARG A 282 -5.24 -16.98 -5.44
CA ARG A 282 -4.74 -17.81 -4.35
C ARG A 282 -3.57 -18.68 -4.73
N ALA A 283 -3.52 -19.13 -5.97
CA ALA A 283 -2.44 -19.99 -6.47
C ALA A 283 -2.20 -19.76 -7.95
N ILE A 284 -0.97 -19.99 -8.35
CA ILE A 284 -0.52 -20.01 -9.75
C ILE A 284 0.20 -21.32 -10.01
N ARG A 285 0.01 -21.90 -11.19
CA ARG A 285 0.73 -23.09 -11.62
C ARG A 285 1.02 -23.04 -13.13
N ARG A 286 2.14 -23.60 -13.55
CA ARG A 286 2.48 -23.76 -14.96
C ARG A 286 1.80 -24.98 -15.52
N GLN A 287 1.25 -24.86 -16.72
CA GLN A 287 0.65 -25.98 -17.45
C GLN A 287 1.70 -26.66 -18.36
N PRO A 288 1.45 -27.92 -18.79
CA PRO A 288 2.36 -28.62 -19.71
C PRO A 288 2.56 -27.91 -21.05
N ASP A 289 1.60 -27.11 -21.49
CA ASP A 289 1.68 -26.33 -22.74
C ASP A 289 2.43 -24.99 -22.56
N GLY A 290 2.98 -24.72 -21.38
CA GLY A 290 3.72 -23.52 -21.03
C GLY A 290 2.86 -22.34 -20.61
N THR A 291 1.53 -22.44 -20.62
CA THR A 291 0.61 -21.43 -20.08
C THR A 291 0.53 -21.51 -18.56
N TYR A 292 -0.11 -20.51 -17.95
CA TYR A 292 -0.34 -20.45 -16.49
C TYR A 292 -1.83 -20.63 -16.18
N ALA A 293 -2.14 -21.34 -15.09
CA ALA A 293 -3.47 -21.42 -14.52
C ALA A 293 -3.48 -20.78 -13.14
N LEU A 294 -4.47 -19.91 -12.94
CA LEU A 294 -4.67 -19.14 -11.72
C LEU A 294 -5.93 -19.63 -11.02
N ALA A 295 -5.81 -19.99 -9.73
CA ALA A 295 -6.96 -20.20 -8.87
C ALA A 295 -7.43 -18.85 -8.33
N VAL A 296 -8.62 -18.42 -8.74
CA VAL A 296 -9.20 -17.14 -8.39
C VAL A 296 -10.37 -17.34 -7.45
N ARG A 297 -10.31 -16.75 -6.28
CA ARG A 297 -11.39 -16.71 -5.29
C ARG A 297 -12.14 -15.40 -5.42
N GLU A 298 -13.43 -15.50 -5.73
CA GLU A 298 -14.33 -14.37 -5.82
C GLU A 298 -15.08 -14.18 -4.49
N ARG A 299 -15.17 -12.95 -4.02
CA ARG A 299 -15.83 -12.59 -2.76
C ARG A 299 -16.94 -11.58 -2.98
N ASP A 300 -17.93 -11.62 -2.12
CA ASP A 300 -18.93 -10.56 -2.00
C ASP A 300 -18.50 -9.48 -0.97
N ASP A 301 -19.35 -8.49 -0.79
CA ASP A 301 -19.12 -7.36 0.15
C ASP A 301 -19.14 -7.78 1.63
N THR A 302 -19.61 -8.99 1.96
CA THR A 302 -19.51 -9.55 3.32
C THR A 302 -18.17 -10.24 3.55
N GLY A 303 -17.37 -10.46 2.49
CA GLY A 303 -16.16 -11.24 2.47
C GLY A 303 -16.39 -12.74 2.30
N ALA A 304 -17.65 -13.16 2.09
CA ALA A 304 -17.94 -14.54 1.79
C ALA A 304 -17.40 -14.93 0.42
N GLU A 305 -16.86 -16.13 0.31
CA GLU A 305 -16.47 -16.69 -0.97
C GLU A 305 -17.74 -17.10 -1.74
N VAL A 306 -17.93 -16.48 -2.90
CA VAL A 306 -19.10 -16.78 -3.77
C VAL A 306 -18.75 -17.73 -4.90
N ALA A 307 -17.49 -17.78 -5.31
CA ALA A 307 -17.00 -18.71 -6.30
C ALA A 307 -15.48 -18.93 -6.18
N THR A 308 -15.03 -20.10 -6.60
CA THR A 308 -13.63 -20.36 -6.97
C THR A 308 -13.59 -20.72 -8.45
N THR A 309 -12.85 -19.93 -9.23
CA THR A 309 -12.75 -20.08 -10.68
C THR A 309 -11.30 -20.31 -11.10
N GLU A 310 -11.08 -20.87 -12.28
CA GLU A 310 -9.75 -21.04 -12.87
C GLU A 310 -9.62 -20.17 -14.13
N LEU A 311 -8.62 -19.26 -14.14
CA LEU A 311 -8.30 -18.44 -15.31
C LEU A 311 -6.96 -18.88 -15.90
N GLY A 312 -6.94 -19.14 -17.22
CA GLY A 312 -5.72 -19.42 -17.98
C GLY A 312 -5.07 -18.13 -18.50
N ALA A 313 -3.72 -18.11 -18.53
CA ALA A 313 -2.94 -17.00 -19.08
C ALA A 313 -1.77 -17.50 -19.90
N ARG A 314 -1.48 -16.86 -21.05
CA ARG A 314 -0.24 -17.08 -21.78
C ARG A 314 0.90 -16.30 -21.15
N HIS A 315 0.68 -15.00 -20.91
CA HIS A 315 1.60 -14.10 -20.22
C HIS A 315 1.00 -13.70 -18.89
N LEU A 316 1.75 -13.90 -17.82
CA LEU A 316 1.30 -13.64 -16.45
C LEU A 316 2.20 -12.58 -15.79
N PHE A 317 1.59 -11.46 -15.40
CA PHE A 317 2.27 -10.36 -14.73
C PHE A 317 1.84 -10.26 -13.27
N LEU A 318 2.81 -10.30 -12.35
CA LEU A 318 2.60 -10.13 -10.92
C LEU A 318 2.82 -8.66 -10.55
N GLY A 319 1.74 -8.01 -10.16
CA GLY A 319 1.70 -6.63 -9.70
C GLY A 319 0.90 -6.47 -8.39
N ALA A 320 0.86 -7.54 -7.59
CA ALA A 320 0.11 -7.60 -6.32
C ALA A 320 0.82 -6.91 -5.14
N GLY A 321 1.89 -6.16 -5.43
CA GLY A 321 2.75 -5.49 -4.44
C GLY A 321 3.74 -6.43 -3.79
N SER A 322 4.72 -5.85 -3.06
CA SER A 322 5.81 -6.62 -2.45
C SER A 322 5.33 -7.83 -1.64
N LEU A 323 4.25 -7.69 -0.87
CA LEU A 323 3.70 -8.82 -0.10
C LEU A 323 3.01 -9.84 -0.99
N GLY A 324 2.06 -9.40 -1.82
CA GLY A 324 1.19 -10.32 -2.58
C GLY A 324 1.95 -11.10 -3.65
N SER A 325 2.82 -10.45 -4.41
CA SER A 325 3.65 -11.11 -5.43
C SER A 325 4.65 -12.08 -4.81
N THR A 326 5.28 -11.68 -3.70
CA THR A 326 6.21 -12.56 -2.97
C THR A 326 5.49 -13.77 -2.38
N GLU A 327 4.34 -13.57 -1.74
CA GLU A 327 3.54 -14.68 -1.17
C GLU A 327 3.13 -15.69 -2.23
N LEU A 328 2.63 -15.23 -3.39
CA LEU A 328 2.23 -16.12 -4.48
C LEU A 328 3.39 -16.98 -4.98
N LEU A 329 4.58 -16.39 -5.16
CA LEU A 329 5.76 -17.13 -5.64
C LEU A 329 6.35 -18.05 -4.56
N VAL A 330 6.46 -17.60 -3.32
CA VAL A 330 6.94 -18.45 -2.20
C VAL A 330 6.01 -19.65 -2.02
N ARG A 331 4.69 -19.43 -2.02
CA ARG A 331 3.69 -20.51 -1.97
C ARG A 331 3.85 -21.46 -3.16
N ALA A 332 3.96 -20.94 -4.38
CA ALA A 332 4.07 -21.76 -5.59
C ALA A 332 5.33 -22.63 -5.59
N ARG A 333 6.46 -22.12 -5.07
CA ARG A 333 7.68 -22.92 -4.89
C ARG A 333 7.49 -24.05 -3.88
N GLU A 334 7.05 -23.70 -2.68
CA GLU A 334 6.97 -24.66 -1.56
C GLU A 334 5.87 -25.71 -1.73
N THR A 335 4.81 -25.40 -2.46
CA THR A 335 3.75 -26.39 -2.80
C THR A 335 4.07 -27.20 -4.06
N GLY A 336 5.21 -26.95 -4.72
CA GLY A 336 5.62 -27.66 -5.93
C GLY A 336 4.86 -27.25 -7.19
N ALA A 337 4.08 -26.16 -7.16
CA ALA A 337 3.39 -25.62 -8.32
C ALA A 337 4.35 -24.96 -9.32
N LEU A 338 5.44 -24.35 -8.81
CA LEU A 338 6.56 -23.79 -9.56
C LEU A 338 7.89 -24.19 -8.87
N PRO A 339 8.30 -25.47 -8.94
CA PRO A 339 9.41 -26.01 -8.14
C PRO A 339 10.81 -25.50 -8.55
N GLU A 340 10.97 -24.94 -9.76
CA GLU A 340 12.25 -24.43 -10.26
C GLU A 340 12.49 -22.97 -9.92
N LEU A 341 11.61 -22.34 -9.10
CA LEU A 341 11.83 -20.97 -8.62
C LEU A 341 13.10 -20.90 -7.77
N SER A 342 13.90 -19.88 -8.04
CA SER A 342 15.16 -19.60 -7.33
C SER A 342 14.94 -19.39 -5.83
N ASP A 343 15.93 -19.75 -5.01
CA ASP A 343 15.99 -19.46 -3.57
C ASP A 343 16.07 -17.95 -3.27
N GLU A 344 16.30 -17.12 -4.28
CA GLU A 344 16.23 -15.64 -4.17
C GLU A 344 14.77 -15.12 -4.05
N VAL A 345 13.79 -15.95 -4.42
CA VAL A 345 12.37 -15.63 -4.18
C VAL A 345 12.09 -15.66 -2.69
N GLY A 346 11.54 -14.58 -2.18
CA GLY A 346 11.31 -14.32 -0.76
C GLY A 346 12.41 -13.48 -0.10
N ARG A 347 13.54 -13.21 -0.76
CA ARG A 347 14.72 -12.55 -0.16
C ARG A 347 14.69 -11.02 -0.33
N CYS A 348 15.58 -10.38 0.46
CA CYS A 348 15.86 -8.94 0.37
C CYS A 348 14.66 -8.02 0.58
N TRP A 349 13.72 -8.41 1.44
CA TRP A 349 12.63 -7.55 1.85
C TRP A 349 13.09 -6.45 2.81
N GLY A 350 12.47 -5.27 2.73
CA GLY A 350 12.76 -4.17 3.63
C GLY A 350 11.60 -3.18 3.77
N THR A 351 11.70 -2.35 4.80
CA THR A 351 10.69 -1.38 5.23
C THR A 351 10.85 -0.01 4.56
N ASN A 352 11.74 0.12 3.58
CA ASN A 352 12.19 1.42 3.06
C ASN A 352 12.84 2.32 4.13
N GLY A 353 13.29 1.74 5.24
CA GLY A 353 13.87 2.49 6.36
C GLY A 353 12.89 3.47 7.01
N ASN A 354 11.60 3.14 7.04
CA ASN A 354 10.57 4.01 7.60
C ASN A 354 10.62 4.07 9.12
N VAL A 355 10.48 5.28 9.66
CA VAL A 355 10.22 5.52 11.09
C VAL A 355 9.36 6.76 11.26
N MET A 356 8.32 6.67 12.08
CA MET A 356 7.45 7.79 12.41
C MET A 356 7.69 8.26 13.84
N PHE A 357 7.63 9.58 14.07
CA PHE A 357 7.78 10.17 15.40
C PHE A 357 7.23 11.59 15.42
N GLY A 358 6.92 12.05 16.63
CA GLY A 358 6.47 13.41 16.89
C GLY A 358 7.37 14.17 17.85
N ARG A 359 7.34 15.50 17.73
CA ARG A 359 8.06 16.44 18.61
C ARG A 359 7.10 17.44 19.21
N ALA A 360 7.25 17.72 20.50
CA ALA A 360 6.52 18.80 21.13
C ALA A 360 7.12 20.16 20.71
N ASN A 361 6.26 21.10 20.34
CA ASN A 361 6.63 22.47 20.04
C ASN A 361 6.35 23.38 21.24
N HIS A 362 6.92 24.58 21.25
CA HIS A 362 6.56 25.59 22.23
C HIS A 362 5.16 26.16 21.95
N VAL A 363 4.52 26.72 22.98
CA VAL A 363 3.17 27.30 22.90
C VAL A 363 3.02 28.44 21.87
N TRP A 364 4.11 29.08 21.49
CA TRP A 364 4.15 30.12 20.45
C TRP A 364 4.40 29.57 19.04
N ASP A 365 4.78 28.30 18.91
CA ASP A 365 4.99 27.63 17.62
C ASP A 365 3.75 26.78 17.24
N VAL A 366 2.61 27.47 17.10
CA VAL A 366 1.32 26.84 16.77
C VAL A 366 1.33 26.31 15.33
N THR A 367 0.98 25.06 15.16
CA THR A 367 1.01 24.35 13.85
C THR A 367 -0.28 24.46 13.04
N GLY A 368 -1.29 25.16 13.55
CA GLY A 368 -2.59 25.35 12.89
C GLY A 368 -3.61 24.26 13.21
N ARG A 369 -4.89 24.62 13.16
CA ARG A 369 -6.01 23.70 13.45
C ARG A 369 -6.39 22.85 12.24
N THR A 370 -6.34 23.45 11.05
CA THR A 370 -6.57 22.75 9.79
C THR A 370 -5.23 22.53 9.13
N GLN A 371 -4.81 21.29 9.05
CA GLN A 371 -3.57 20.90 8.38
C GLN A 371 -3.92 20.14 7.11
N SER A 372 -3.27 20.50 5.98
CA SER A 372 -3.43 19.74 4.75
C SER A 372 -2.94 18.30 4.97
N GLY A 373 -3.77 17.32 4.64
CA GLY A 373 -3.41 15.91 4.66
C GLY A 373 -2.29 15.54 3.67
N MET A 374 -1.96 16.46 2.74
CA MET A 374 -0.95 16.25 1.70
C MET A 374 0.33 17.01 2.06
N PRO A 375 1.44 16.35 2.44
CA PRO A 375 2.72 16.98 2.71
C PRO A 375 3.25 17.75 1.50
N ALA A 376 3.95 18.87 1.75
CA ALA A 376 4.56 19.69 0.70
C ALA A 376 6.06 19.95 0.93
N LEU A 377 6.58 19.64 2.12
CA LEU A 377 7.99 19.82 2.47
C LEU A 377 8.59 18.55 3.07
N GLY A 378 9.89 18.34 2.83
CA GLY A 378 10.73 17.40 3.54
C GLY A 378 12.03 18.05 4.02
N ILE A 379 12.64 17.51 5.06
CA ILE A 379 14.02 17.81 5.46
C ILE A 379 14.91 16.85 4.69
N ASP A 380 15.80 17.38 3.86
CA ASP A 380 16.75 16.60 3.08
C ASP A 380 18.12 16.63 3.77
N ALA A 381 18.46 15.54 4.42
CA ALA A 381 19.77 15.27 5.02
C ALA A 381 20.36 13.97 4.46
N TRP A 382 20.04 13.65 3.21
CA TRP A 382 20.51 12.42 2.57
C TRP A 382 22.02 12.41 2.33
N ASP A 383 22.62 13.59 2.25
CA ASP A 383 24.08 13.73 2.05
C ASP A 383 24.89 13.58 3.36
N ASP A 384 24.24 13.30 4.50
CA ASP A 384 24.96 12.94 5.73
C ASP A 384 25.58 11.54 5.55
N PRO A 385 26.93 11.42 5.66
CA PRO A 385 27.61 10.17 5.30
C PRO A 385 27.36 9.02 6.27
N GLU A 386 27.01 9.33 7.54
CA GLU A 386 26.77 8.32 8.58
C GLU A 386 25.27 8.01 8.73
N HIS A 387 24.43 9.02 8.57
CA HIS A 387 23.02 8.95 8.86
C HIS A 387 22.15 9.58 7.76
N PRO A 388 22.17 9.04 6.53
CA PRO A 388 21.32 9.56 5.45
C PRO A 388 19.84 9.47 5.81
N VAL A 389 19.13 10.61 5.77
CA VAL A 389 17.71 10.71 6.10
C VAL A 389 17.01 11.67 5.15
N PHE A 390 15.88 11.24 4.60
CA PHE A 390 14.87 12.12 4.05
C PHE A 390 13.66 12.10 4.99
N ALA A 391 13.31 13.23 5.62
CA ALA A 391 12.23 13.28 6.58
C ALA A 391 11.05 14.14 6.07
N GLU A 392 9.95 13.48 5.77
CA GLU A 392 8.70 14.13 5.43
C GLU A 392 8.16 14.92 6.62
N ILE A 393 7.75 16.15 6.40
CA ILE A 393 7.03 16.95 7.38
C ILE A 393 5.55 16.60 7.22
N ALA A 394 5.08 15.68 8.06
CA ALA A 394 3.73 15.14 8.00
C ALA A 394 2.72 15.99 8.80
N PRO A 395 1.45 16.07 8.37
CA PRO A 395 0.40 16.69 9.15
C PRO A 395 -0.04 15.81 10.32
N MET A 396 -0.57 16.42 11.37
CA MET A 396 -1.32 15.71 12.41
C MET A 396 -2.71 15.38 11.87
N PRO A 397 -3.09 14.10 11.80
CA PRO A 397 -4.33 13.69 11.15
C PRO A 397 -5.61 14.26 11.75
N ALA A 398 -5.61 14.47 13.06
CA ALA A 398 -6.80 14.86 13.78
C ALA A 398 -6.97 16.37 13.93
N GLY A 399 -5.94 17.18 13.66
CA GLY A 399 -5.94 18.62 13.94
C GLY A 399 -6.15 18.95 15.44
N LEU A 400 -6.08 17.93 16.31
CA LEU A 400 -6.31 18.04 17.75
C LEU A 400 -5.10 18.58 18.48
N GLU A 401 -3.91 18.46 17.90
CA GLU A 401 -2.65 18.80 18.55
C GLU A 401 -1.96 19.97 17.84
N LEU A 402 -2.11 21.15 18.40
CA LEU A 402 -1.60 22.40 17.81
C LEU A 402 -0.10 22.62 18.03
N TRP A 403 0.52 21.87 18.92
CA TRP A 403 1.92 22.03 19.34
C TRP A 403 2.75 20.78 19.10
N VAL A 404 2.38 20.00 18.11
CA VAL A 404 3.13 18.82 17.67
C VAL A 404 3.55 18.98 16.22
N SER A 405 4.79 18.65 15.94
CA SER A 405 5.29 18.39 14.58
C SER A 405 5.48 16.89 14.42
N LEU A 406 4.88 16.33 13.37
CA LEU A 406 4.95 14.92 13.01
C LEU A 406 5.88 14.73 11.82
N TYR A 407 6.63 13.64 11.81
CA TYR A 407 7.55 13.30 10.74
C TYR A 407 7.45 11.81 10.39
N LEU A 408 7.54 11.52 9.11
CA LEU A 408 7.88 10.20 8.59
C LEU A 408 9.28 10.28 7.98
N ALA A 409 10.27 9.71 8.65
CA ALA A 409 11.62 9.64 8.12
C ALA A 409 11.80 8.36 7.31
N ILE A 410 12.52 8.49 6.20
CA ILE A 410 12.99 7.42 5.33
C ILE A 410 14.52 7.45 5.41
N THR A 411 15.12 6.33 5.78
CA THR A 411 16.54 6.24 6.07
C THR A 411 17.22 5.18 5.21
N LYS A 412 18.53 5.25 5.10
CA LYS A 412 19.33 4.18 4.51
C LYS A 412 19.48 3.05 5.54
N ASN A 413 18.57 2.07 5.48
CA ASN A 413 18.66 0.88 6.32
C ASN A 413 19.25 -0.28 5.51
N PRO A 414 20.43 -0.84 5.91
CA PRO A 414 21.05 -1.95 5.19
C PRO A 414 20.39 -3.31 5.48
N GLU A 415 19.60 -3.41 6.54
CA GLU A 415 18.99 -4.66 6.96
C GLU A 415 17.94 -5.16 5.99
N ARG A 416 17.89 -6.48 5.82
CA ARG A 416 16.96 -7.16 4.92
C ARG A 416 16.29 -8.34 5.60
N GLY A 417 14.96 -8.43 5.50
CA GLY A 417 14.20 -9.60 5.88
C GLY A 417 14.01 -10.58 4.72
N HIS A 418 13.29 -11.64 5.01
CA HIS A 418 12.90 -12.63 4.01
C HIS A 418 11.57 -13.27 4.36
N PHE A 419 10.94 -13.88 3.36
CA PHE A 419 9.71 -14.65 3.51
C PHE A 419 9.97 -16.15 3.43
N SER A 420 9.26 -16.91 4.24
CA SER A 420 9.09 -18.35 4.11
C SER A 420 7.59 -18.69 4.00
N TYR A 421 7.28 -19.92 3.56
CA TYR A 421 5.92 -20.42 3.53
C TYR A 421 5.58 -21.11 4.83
N ASP A 422 4.41 -20.83 5.37
CA ASP A 422 3.82 -21.53 6.50
C ASP A 422 2.67 -22.41 6.00
N ALA A 423 2.92 -23.71 5.92
CA ALA A 423 1.95 -24.67 5.43
C ALA A 423 0.73 -24.84 6.36
N ALA A 424 0.87 -24.51 7.65
CA ALA A 424 -0.23 -24.63 8.61
C ALA A 424 -1.30 -23.56 8.41
N THR A 425 -0.89 -22.38 7.97
CA THR A 425 -1.77 -21.23 7.73
C THR A 425 -2.00 -20.92 6.24
N ASP A 426 -1.35 -21.68 5.34
CA ASP A 426 -1.31 -21.43 3.89
C ASP A 426 -0.97 -19.97 3.56
N SER A 427 0.07 -19.43 4.19
CA SER A 427 0.45 -18.03 4.03
C SER A 427 1.97 -17.81 4.05
N ALA A 428 2.41 -16.64 3.61
CA ALA A 428 3.79 -16.22 3.78
C ALA A 428 4.04 -15.73 5.22
N ARG A 429 5.19 -16.11 5.77
CA ARG A 429 5.71 -15.62 7.04
C ARG A 429 6.91 -14.73 6.80
N LEU A 430 6.84 -13.49 7.28
CA LEU A 430 7.97 -12.56 7.24
C LEU A 430 8.91 -12.83 8.42
N HIS A 431 10.20 -12.94 8.13
CA HIS A 431 11.29 -12.96 9.10
C HIS A 431 11.94 -11.57 9.12
N TRP A 432 11.52 -10.78 10.09
CA TRP A 432 12.04 -9.45 10.39
C TRP A 432 12.07 -9.28 11.90
N SER A 433 13.25 -9.03 12.48
CA SER A 433 13.41 -8.78 13.91
C SER A 433 13.39 -7.29 14.23
N ALA A 434 13.04 -6.93 15.46
CA ALA A 434 13.03 -5.55 15.92
C ALA A 434 14.41 -4.86 15.78
N ASP A 435 15.50 -5.61 15.96
CA ASP A 435 16.87 -5.10 15.87
C ASP A 435 17.23 -4.61 14.46
N GLN A 436 16.62 -5.17 13.43
CA GLN A 436 16.81 -4.72 12.05
C GLN A 436 16.28 -3.30 11.79
N GLY A 437 15.44 -2.78 12.67
CA GLY A 437 15.00 -1.38 12.65
C GLY A 437 15.95 -0.41 13.37
N THR A 438 16.96 -0.89 14.09
CA THR A 438 17.88 -0.05 14.89
C THR A 438 18.62 1.00 14.05
N PRO A 439 19.18 0.68 12.87
CA PRO A 439 19.84 1.69 12.03
C PRO A 439 18.91 2.83 11.63
N THR A 440 17.65 2.54 11.33
CA THR A 440 16.61 3.53 10.99
C THR A 440 16.37 4.51 12.15
N ILE A 441 16.21 3.99 13.37
CA ILE A 441 16.00 4.83 14.56
C ILE A 441 17.26 5.68 14.84
N ALA A 442 18.46 5.11 14.72
CA ALA A 442 19.71 5.80 14.95
C ALA A 442 19.88 6.99 14.00
N ALA A 443 19.63 6.79 12.70
CA ALA A 443 19.72 7.85 11.70
C ALA A 443 18.68 8.97 11.94
N ALA A 444 17.42 8.63 12.15
CA ALA A 444 16.39 9.61 12.46
C ALA A 444 16.70 10.39 13.74
N LYS A 445 17.18 9.70 14.78
CA LYS A 445 17.56 10.31 16.06
C LYS A 445 18.75 11.25 15.90
N ALA A 446 19.78 10.89 15.15
CA ALA A 446 20.94 11.74 14.88
C ALA A 446 20.52 13.09 14.28
N LEU A 447 19.65 13.06 13.27
CA LEU A 447 19.09 14.27 12.64
C LEU A 447 18.27 15.10 13.65
N PHE A 448 17.28 14.48 14.31
CA PHE A 448 16.30 15.22 15.09
C PHE A 448 16.75 15.60 16.49
N ASP A 449 17.81 15.00 17.02
CA ASP A 449 18.51 15.51 18.20
C ASP A 449 19.16 16.89 17.92
N LYS A 450 19.68 17.12 16.68
CA LYS A 450 20.13 18.46 16.24
C LYS A 450 18.97 19.47 16.27
N VAL A 451 17.83 19.07 15.70
CA VAL A 451 16.61 19.92 15.68
C VAL A 451 16.10 20.23 17.09
N ASN A 452 16.04 19.22 17.95
CA ASN A 452 15.59 19.39 19.35
C ASN A 452 16.51 20.30 20.15
N ARG A 453 17.85 20.12 20.03
CA ARG A 453 18.83 21.02 20.70
C ARG A 453 18.71 22.47 20.24
N ALA A 454 18.63 22.70 18.92
CA ALA A 454 18.54 24.05 18.36
C ALA A 454 17.25 24.79 18.75
N ASN A 455 16.17 24.04 19.00
CA ASN A 455 14.85 24.60 19.29
C ASN A 455 14.42 24.43 20.76
N ARG A 456 15.24 23.76 21.60
CA ARG A 456 14.89 23.43 23.00
C ARG A 456 13.56 22.68 23.11
N THR A 457 13.34 21.73 22.19
CA THR A 457 12.15 20.89 22.10
C THR A 457 12.47 19.43 22.44
N ILE A 458 11.46 18.61 22.62
CA ILE A 458 11.60 17.21 23.01
C ILE A 458 10.74 16.30 22.12
N TYR A 459 11.04 15.01 22.11
CA TYR A 459 10.18 14.00 21.48
C TYR A 459 8.89 13.81 22.27
N ARG A 460 7.83 13.43 21.56
CA ARG A 460 6.59 12.92 22.14
C ARG A 460 6.68 11.39 22.26
N HIS A 461 6.31 10.85 23.41
CA HIS A 461 6.38 9.42 23.70
C HIS A 461 5.02 8.73 23.72
N ASP A 462 3.95 9.47 23.61
CA ASP A 462 2.57 9.04 23.84
C ASP A 462 1.76 8.79 22.57
N LEU A 463 2.31 9.13 21.37
CA LEU A 463 1.54 9.17 20.12
C LEU A 463 1.23 7.78 19.54
N PHE A 464 1.98 6.76 19.90
CA PHE A 464 1.89 5.42 19.33
C PHE A 464 1.35 4.35 20.30
N GLY A 465 0.76 4.78 21.42
CA GLY A 465 0.10 3.90 22.37
C GLY A 465 1.02 3.21 23.39
N ASP A 466 2.33 3.38 23.28
CA ASP A 466 3.34 2.90 24.24
C ASP A 466 4.33 4.01 24.62
N THR A 467 5.42 3.67 25.31
CA THR A 467 6.42 4.64 25.76
C THR A 467 7.47 4.98 24.70
N ARG A 468 7.29 4.59 23.45
CA ARG A 468 8.26 4.79 22.39
C ARG A 468 8.18 6.18 21.79
N SER A 469 9.34 6.79 21.56
CA SER A 469 9.43 8.05 20.82
C SER A 469 9.41 7.84 19.31
N PHE A 470 9.91 6.68 18.85
CA PHE A 470 10.10 6.33 17.45
C PHE A 470 9.35 5.04 17.16
N GLU A 471 8.47 5.07 16.16
CA GLU A 471 7.71 3.89 15.75
C GLU A 471 8.20 3.40 14.39
N ASN A 472 8.85 2.24 14.41
CA ASN A 472 9.44 1.56 13.25
C ASN A 472 8.89 0.13 13.06
N ARG A 473 7.87 -0.26 13.83
CA ARG A 473 7.21 -1.57 13.73
C ARG A 473 6.11 -1.62 12.68
N PHE A 474 6.05 -0.61 11.86
CA PHE A 474 5.19 -0.66 10.68
C PHE A 474 5.87 -0.01 9.47
N THR A 475 5.35 -0.35 8.29
CA THR A 475 5.73 0.34 7.06
C THR A 475 4.52 0.54 6.15
N TYR A 476 4.54 1.65 5.40
CA TYR A 476 3.67 1.91 4.24
C TYR A 476 4.38 1.59 2.92
N HIS A 477 5.67 1.26 2.97
CA HIS A 477 6.56 1.12 1.82
C HIS A 477 7.26 -0.25 1.78
N PRO A 478 6.52 -1.37 1.74
CA PRO A 478 7.13 -2.70 1.64
C PRO A 478 7.80 -2.85 0.28
N LEU A 479 9.09 -3.24 0.28
CA LEU A 479 9.90 -3.43 -0.91
C LEU A 479 10.67 -4.75 -0.85
N GLY A 480 10.99 -5.32 -2.01
CA GLY A 480 11.75 -6.56 -2.11
C GLY A 480 10.90 -7.82 -1.97
N GLY A 481 11.55 -8.96 -2.00
CA GLY A 481 10.94 -10.29 -2.02
C GLY A 481 11.08 -11.00 -3.37
N VAL A 482 11.19 -10.27 -4.50
CA VAL A 482 11.45 -10.85 -5.83
C VAL A 482 12.38 -9.93 -6.62
N VAL A 483 13.58 -9.75 -6.10
CA VAL A 483 14.49 -8.67 -6.50
C VAL A 483 15.00 -8.82 -7.94
N LEU A 484 15.02 -7.68 -8.64
CA LEU A 484 15.55 -7.51 -10.00
C LEU A 484 17.04 -7.97 -10.08
N GLY A 485 17.39 -8.68 -11.15
CA GLY A 485 18.71 -9.24 -11.32
C GLY A 485 19.02 -10.50 -10.48
N ARG A 486 18.19 -10.81 -9.47
CA ARG A 486 18.32 -11.98 -8.58
C ARG A 486 17.25 -13.03 -8.85
N ALA A 487 16.05 -12.85 -8.34
CA ALA A 487 14.90 -13.74 -8.59
C ALA A 487 14.35 -13.59 -10.02
N THR A 488 14.54 -12.43 -10.62
CA THR A 488 14.20 -12.12 -12.01
C THR A 488 15.44 -11.75 -12.82
N ASP A 489 15.29 -11.61 -14.13
CA ASP A 489 16.27 -10.88 -14.95
C ASP A 489 16.18 -9.35 -14.71
N LEU A 490 16.90 -8.56 -15.50
CA LEU A 490 16.93 -7.09 -15.38
C LEU A 490 15.67 -6.39 -15.92
N HIS A 491 14.67 -7.14 -16.38
CA HIS A 491 13.40 -6.63 -16.89
C HIS A 491 12.19 -7.28 -16.25
N GLY A 492 12.39 -7.95 -15.08
CA GLY A 492 11.30 -8.53 -14.29
C GLY A 492 10.81 -9.90 -14.74
N ARG A 493 11.46 -10.57 -15.74
CA ARG A 493 11.14 -11.95 -16.10
C ARG A 493 11.60 -12.90 -15.00
N VAL A 494 10.70 -13.70 -14.48
CA VAL A 494 11.01 -14.67 -13.41
C VAL A 494 11.93 -15.77 -13.97
N ARG A 495 13.09 -15.95 -13.33
CA ARG A 495 14.08 -16.95 -13.77
C ARG A 495 13.49 -18.36 -13.77
N GLY A 496 13.72 -19.11 -14.85
CA GLY A 496 13.19 -20.48 -15.02
C GLY A 496 11.74 -20.57 -15.53
N TYR A 497 11.01 -19.45 -15.60
CA TYR A 497 9.60 -19.45 -15.97
C TYR A 497 9.29 -18.44 -17.09
N PRO A 498 9.38 -18.87 -18.37
CA PRO A 498 9.00 -18.03 -19.51
C PRO A 498 7.59 -17.48 -19.39
N ASN A 499 7.37 -16.25 -19.81
CA ASN A 499 6.07 -15.56 -19.80
C ASN A 499 5.51 -15.30 -18.38
N LEU A 500 6.35 -15.37 -17.34
CA LEU A 500 6.03 -14.96 -15.97
C LEU A 500 6.89 -13.75 -15.59
N TYR A 501 6.22 -12.67 -15.20
CA TYR A 501 6.85 -11.38 -14.98
C TYR A 501 6.44 -10.80 -13.62
N VAL A 502 7.32 -9.98 -13.04
CA VAL A 502 7.04 -9.16 -11.85
C VAL A 502 7.22 -7.69 -12.22
N THR A 503 6.29 -6.83 -11.79
CA THR A 503 6.28 -5.41 -12.18
C THR A 503 6.08 -4.44 -11.00
N ASP A 504 6.11 -4.91 -9.78
CA ASP A 504 5.81 -4.12 -8.58
C ASP A 504 7.04 -3.86 -7.67
N GLY A 505 6.78 -3.35 -6.46
CA GLY A 505 7.83 -3.01 -5.49
C GLY A 505 8.64 -4.20 -4.97
N SER A 506 8.25 -5.44 -5.25
CA SER A 506 9.05 -6.61 -4.91
C SER A 506 10.36 -6.69 -5.68
N LEU A 507 10.47 -6.00 -6.82
CA LEU A 507 11.70 -5.90 -7.62
C LEU A 507 12.81 -5.07 -6.95
N ILE A 508 12.47 -4.18 -6.01
CA ILE A 508 13.40 -3.21 -5.41
C ILE A 508 13.96 -3.77 -4.10
N PRO A 509 15.29 -3.82 -3.90
CA PRO A 509 15.90 -4.46 -2.73
C PRO A 509 15.75 -3.63 -1.44
N GLY A 510 14.55 -3.51 -0.92
CA GLY A 510 14.22 -3.07 0.43
C GLY A 510 14.21 -1.58 0.73
N SER A 511 14.78 -0.70 -0.12
CA SER A 511 14.77 0.76 0.09
C SER A 511 14.94 1.54 -1.21
N THR A 512 14.39 2.77 -1.27
CA THR A 512 14.61 3.74 -2.34
C THR A 512 15.14 5.08 -1.83
N GLY A 513 15.23 5.25 -0.51
CA GLY A 513 15.63 6.51 0.12
C GLY A 513 14.56 7.61 0.13
N VAL A 514 13.46 7.39 -0.57
CA VAL A 514 12.30 8.26 -0.69
C VAL A 514 11.02 7.43 -0.82
N ASN A 515 9.87 8.07 -1.02
CA ASN A 515 8.61 7.35 -1.34
C ASN A 515 8.77 6.52 -2.62
N PRO A 516 8.45 5.21 -2.61
CA PRO A 516 8.90 4.30 -3.67
C PRO A 516 8.04 4.31 -4.94
N PHE A 517 6.83 4.86 -4.93
CA PHE A 517 5.88 4.63 -6.02
C PHE A 517 6.32 5.19 -7.38
N VAL A 518 7.05 6.33 -7.40
CA VAL A 518 7.62 6.87 -8.65
C VAL A 518 8.68 5.91 -9.20
N THR A 519 9.51 5.33 -8.34
CA THR A 519 10.52 4.34 -8.75
C THR A 519 9.87 3.06 -9.28
N ILE A 520 8.83 2.55 -8.60
CA ILE A 520 8.06 1.38 -9.06
C ILE A 520 7.45 1.64 -10.43
N THR A 521 6.84 2.81 -10.62
CA THR A 521 6.22 3.20 -11.89
C THR A 521 7.25 3.30 -13.01
N ALA A 522 8.37 3.98 -12.77
CA ALA A 522 9.43 4.17 -13.77
C ALA A 522 10.12 2.85 -14.16
N LEU A 523 10.39 1.96 -13.18
CA LEU A 523 10.91 0.63 -13.45
C LEU A 523 9.91 -0.21 -14.28
N ALA A 524 8.62 -0.14 -13.96
CA ALA A 524 7.59 -0.84 -14.72
C ALA A 524 7.51 -0.33 -16.16
N GLU A 525 7.59 0.98 -16.39
CA GLU A 525 7.66 1.57 -17.75
C GLU A 525 8.82 1.00 -18.56
N ARG A 526 10.02 0.98 -17.97
CA ARG A 526 11.24 0.43 -18.60
C ARG A 526 11.10 -1.06 -18.87
N ASN A 527 10.67 -1.82 -17.89
CA ASN A 527 10.66 -3.27 -17.98
C ASN A 527 9.61 -3.78 -18.95
N VAL A 528 8.40 -3.21 -18.91
CA VAL A 528 7.31 -3.62 -19.79
C VAL A 528 7.56 -3.22 -21.25
N GLU A 529 8.18 -2.06 -21.50
CA GLU A 529 8.60 -1.66 -22.86
C GLU A 529 9.53 -2.71 -23.45
N ARG A 530 10.49 -3.20 -22.68
CA ARG A 530 11.43 -4.24 -23.13
C ARG A 530 10.75 -5.61 -23.32
N VAL A 531 9.87 -5.98 -22.39
CA VAL A 531 9.09 -7.23 -22.49
C VAL A 531 8.21 -7.22 -23.73
N LEU A 532 7.53 -6.13 -24.04
CA LEU A 532 6.70 -6.02 -25.23
C LEU A 532 7.52 -6.17 -26.52
N ALA A 533 8.69 -5.55 -26.58
CA ALA A 533 9.55 -5.60 -27.75
C ALA A 533 10.15 -6.99 -28.01
N GLU A 534 10.36 -7.80 -26.97
CA GLU A 534 11.05 -9.09 -27.08
C GLU A 534 10.12 -10.31 -27.01
N ASP A 535 9.08 -10.26 -26.20
CA ASP A 535 8.26 -11.43 -25.85
C ASP A 535 6.89 -11.41 -26.56
N PHE A 536 6.48 -10.27 -27.16
CA PHE A 536 5.22 -10.10 -27.89
C PHE A 536 5.43 -9.78 -29.39
N ALA A 537 6.69 -9.78 -29.87
CA ALA A 537 7.04 -9.52 -31.26
C ALA A 537 6.66 -10.66 -32.22
#